data_b1261e58c6892ac6562cd536b5bde8c2
#
_entry.id   b1261e58c6892ac6562cd536b5bde8c2
#
_cell.length_a   1.000
_cell.length_b   1.000
_cell.length_c   1.000
_cell.angle_alpha   90.00
_cell.angle_beta   90.00
_cell.angle_gamma   90.00
#
_symmetry.space_group_name_H-M   'P 1'
#
loop_
_entity.id
_entity.type
_entity.pdbx_description
1 polymer ?
#
loop_
_entity_poly.entity_id
_entity_poly.type
_entity_poly.pdbx_seq_one_letter_code
_entity_poly.pdbx_strand_id
1 'polypeptide(L)'
;MSRCLVHLSLAMAALAGGVAAQAQTVLTVSSWLPPAHILSETQKEWCAQLEQKTAGKAKCNVLPRAVAAPPGTFDAVRNGLADMSYTVQGYTPGRFVTTQMAEVPFLGNSSESVSAAFQRMYNKYPAIAAEHQGVKVVAVFTHGPGIVFNTKRTIAKADDLAGLKFRVGGGMVNEISKALGMNVTLKPAPESYELLSTGVMDGTLFPAESIESFKIDKVIKHATAFPGGLYNTAFVFLMNQATYDKLPADVKKAVDELSGEYAARMFGRGWDKVDRRGMAFMQAAGVQFTQADAAFVKAVQDKTAAVEERWATAAQAKGLKDAKKVLAELRAEIKRLEK
;
A
#
# COMPACT_ATOMS: atom_id res chain seq x y z
N MET A 1 -31.45 89.59 -8.52
CA MET A 1 -32.21 88.35 -8.65
C MET A 1 -31.22 87.27 -9.17
N SER A 2 -30.57 86.50 -8.31
CA SER A 2 -29.63 85.46 -8.70
C SER A 2 -30.01 84.23 -7.95
N ARG A 3 -30.35 83.17 -8.68
CA ARG A 3 -30.67 81.84 -8.16
C ARG A 3 -29.38 81.01 -8.04
N CYS A 4 -29.01 80.66 -6.82
CA CYS A 4 -27.99 79.65 -6.55
C CYS A 4 -28.55 78.23 -6.77
N LEU A 5 -27.99 77.49 -7.68
CA LEU A 5 -28.19 76.04 -7.84
C LEU A 5 -27.16 75.28 -7.02
N VAL A 6 -27.64 74.58 -6.02
CA VAL A 6 -26.84 73.67 -5.22
C VAL A 6 -26.80 72.28 -5.92
N HIS A 7 -25.65 71.90 -6.39
CA HIS A 7 -25.43 70.49 -6.93
C HIS A 7 -25.09 69.61 -5.78
N LEU A 8 -26.01 68.68 -5.46
CA LEU A 8 -25.81 67.56 -4.52
C LEU A 8 -25.19 66.43 -5.26
N SER A 9 -23.85 66.22 -5.13
CA SER A 9 -23.13 65.11 -5.70
C SER A 9 -23.25 63.88 -4.77
N LEU A 10 -24.04 62.91 -5.18
CA LEU A 10 -24.14 61.58 -4.50
C LEU A 10 -22.88 60.77 -4.81
N ALA A 11 -21.96 60.65 -3.86
CA ALA A 11 -20.82 59.75 -3.94
C ALA A 11 -21.29 58.34 -3.60
N MET A 12 -21.49 57.49 -4.61
CA MET A 12 -21.77 56.07 -4.46
C MET A 12 -20.44 55.34 -4.20
N ALA A 13 -20.14 55.08 -2.93
CA ALA A 13 -18.99 54.26 -2.54
C ALA A 13 -19.30 52.79 -2.90
N ALA A 14 -18.77 52.32 -4.02
CA ALA A 14 -18.78 50.88 -4.37
C ALA A 14 -17.86 50.14 -3.40
N LEU A 15 -18.42 49.45 -2.41
CA LEU A 15 -17.77 48.46 -1.61
C LEU A 15 -17.45 47.25 -2.53
N ALA A 16 -16.35 47.33 -3.27
CA ALA A 16 -15.76 46.15 -3.89
C ALA A 16 -15.18 45.28 -2.77
N GLY A 17 -16.02 44.40 -2.22
CA GLY A 17 -15.58 43.29 -1.38
C GLY A 17 -14.67 42.41 -2.21
N GLY A 18 -13.37 42.67 -2.14
CA GLY A 18 -12.37 41.79 -2.72
C GLY A 18 -12.50 40.38 -2.10
N VAL A 19 -13.10 39.47 -2.81
CA VAL A 19 -12.95 38.05 -2.49
C VAL A 19 -11.45 37.77 -2.62
N ALA A 20 -10.77 37.72 -1.50
CA ALA A 20 -9.36 37.27 -1.48
C ALA A 20 -9.33 35.90 -2.18
N ALA A 21 -8.82 35.86 -3.40
CA ALA A 21 -8.60 34.60 -4.10
C ALA A 21 -7.63 33.78 -3.25
N GLN A 22 -8.16 32.82 -2.52
CA GLN A 22 -7.33 31.92 -1.71
C GLN A 22 -6.44 31.14 -2.67
N ALA A 23 -5.14 31.28 -2.52
CA ALA A 23 -4.18 30.60 -3.41
C ALA A 23 -4.46 29.10 -3.40
N GLN A 24 -4.54 28.50 -4.57
CA GLN A 24 -4.77 27.07 -4.73
C GLN A 24 -3.66 26.30 -4.03
N THR A 25 -4.03 25.35 -3.17
CA THR A 25 -3.10 24.42 -2.53
C THR A 25 -2.63 23.41 -3.57
N VAL A 26 -1.34 23.33 -3.83
CA VAL A 26 -0.77 22.35 -4.75
C VAL A 26 0.06 21.35 -3.94
N LEU A 27 -0.36 20.08 -3.92
CA LEU A 27 0.34 18.98 -3.24
C LEU A 27 1.26 18.27 -4.23
N THR A 28 2.55 18.22 -3.95
CA THR A 28 3.52 17.42 -4.74
C THR A 28 3.37 15.96 -4.36
N VAL A 29 3.20 15.10 -5.37
CA VAL A 29 2.92 13.68 -5.19
C VAL A 29 3.97 12.85 -5.92
N SER A 30 4.66 12.00 -5.19
CA SER A 30 5.71 11.14 -5.73
C SER A 30 5.24 9.70 -5.88
N SER A 31 5.70 9.03 -6.94
CA SER A 31 5.52 7.60 -7.15
C SER A 31 6.82 6.97 -7.64
N TRP A 32 7.19 5.83 -7.06
CA TRP A 32 8.35 5.03 -7.51
C TRP A 32 7.94 3.89 -8.47
N LEU A 33 6.64 3.81 -8.81
CA LEU A 33 6.09 2.87 -9.78
C LEU A 33 5.72 3.58 -11.09
N PRO A 34 5.64 2.85 -12.20
CA PRO A 34 5.22 3.43 -13.48
C PRO A 34 3.85 4.11 -13.39
N PRO A 35 3.58 5.12 -14.22
CA PRO A 35 2.29 5.84 -14.19
C PRO A 35 1.05 4.97 -14.41
N ALA A 36 1.19 3.83 -15.11
CA ALA A 36 0.11 2.87 -15.40
C ALA A 36 -0.04 1.77 -14.31
N HIS A 37 0.82 1.75 -13.31
CA HIS A 37 0.66 0.81 -12.19
C HIS A 37 -0.53 1.19 -11.33
N ILE A 38 -1.30 0.21 -10.85
CA ILE A 38 -2.54 0.46 -10.10
C ILE A 38 -2.37 1.40 -8.91
N LEU A 39 -1.26 1.32 -8.17
CA LEU A 39 -1.02 2.24 -7.06
C LEU A 39 -0.86 3.70 -7.53
N SER A 40 -0.20 3.93 -8.66
CA SER A 40 -0.07 5.26 -9.26
C SER A 40 -1.39 5.78 -9.79
N GLU A 41 -2.22 4.90 -10.39
CA GLU A 41 -3.56 5.24 -10.86
C GLU A 41 -4.49 5.57 -9.69
N THR A 42 -4.50 4.74 -8.64
CA THR A 42 -5.32 4.97 -7.45
C THR A 42 -4.90 6.26 -6.71
N GLN A 43 -3.60 6.55 -6.65
CA GLN A 43 -3.11 7.81 -6.10
C GLN A 43 -3.62 9.03 -6.90
N LYS A 44 -3.63 8.95 -8.24
CA LYS A 44 -4.19 10.00 -9.10
C LYS A 44 -5.70 10.13 -8.93
N GLU A 45 -6.41 9.01 -8.80
CA GLU A 45 -7.85 9.02 -8.53
C GLU A 45 -8.17 9.70 -7.20
N TRP A 46 -7.41 9.39 -6.13
CA TRP A 46 -7.52 10.07 -4.84
C TRP A 46 -7.31 11.59 -4.99
N CYS A 47 -6.31 12.00 -5.76
CA CYS A 47 -6.02 13.40 -6.06
C CYS A 47 -7.17 14.10 -6.81
N ALA A 48 -7.76 13.43 -7.80
CA ALA A 48 -8.91 13.95 -8.54
C ALA A 48 -10.13 14.14 -7.63
N GLN A 49 -10.36 13.21 -6.71
CA GLN A 49 -11.44 13.33 -5.72
C GLN A 49 -11.18 14.46 -4.72
N LEU A 50 -9.92 14.70 -4.32
CA LEU A 50 -9.56 15.85 -3.48
C LEU A 50 -9.85 17.17 -4.21
N GLU A 51 -9.46 17.29 -5.47
CA GLU A 51 -9.72 18.48 -6.29
C GLU A 51 -11.22 18.73 -6.44
N GLN A 52 -12.00 17.72 -6.77
CA GLN A 52 -13.45 17.80 -6.88
C GLN A 52 -14.09 18.20 -5.55
N LYS A 53 -13.70 17.55 -4.44
CA LYS A 53 -14.28 17.79 -3.10
C LYS A 53 -13.96 19.18 -2.55
N THR A 54 -12.85 19.75 -2.97
CA THR A 54 -12.44 21.11 -2.59
C THR A 54 -12.85 22.18 -3.62
N ALA A 55 -13.63 21.82 -4.63
CA ALA A 55 -14.01 22.72 -5.74
C ALA A 55 -12.78 23.43 -6.36
N GLY A 56 -11.69 22.68 -6.56
CA GLY A 56 -10.44 23.17 -7.16
C GLY A 56 -9.52 23.95 -6.23
N LYS A 57 -9.85 24.10 -4.94
CA LYS A 57 -8.96 24.78 -3.97
C LYS A 57 -7.69 24.01 -3.66
N ALA A 58 -7.71 22.69 -3.81
CA ALA A 58 -6.54 21.83 -3.69
C ALA A 58 -6.42 20.94 -4.92
N LYS A 59 -5.20 20.73 -5.39
CA LYS A 59 -4.87 19.79 -6.46
C LYS A 59 -3.53 19.12 -6.22
N CYS A 60 -3.31 17.97 -6.87
CA CYS A 60 -2.01 17.32 -6.87
C CYS A 60 -1.17 17.68 -8.10
N ASN A 61 0.13 17.79 -7.89
CA ASN A 61 1.14 17.80 -8.92
C ASN A 61 1.93 16.50 -8.83
N VAL A 62 1.64 15.55 -9.73
CA VAL A 62 2.35 14.27 -9.78
C VAL A 62 3.73 14.50 -10.40
N LEU A 63 4.77 14.23 -9.62
CA LEU A 63 6.14 14.43 -10.03
C LEU A 63 6.54 13.43 -11.14
N PRO A 64 7.33 13.85 -12.14
CA PRO A 64 7.72 12.98 -13.27
C PRO A 64 8.70 11.88 -12.86
N ARG A 65 9.35 12.02 -11.71
CA ARG A 65 10.31 11.04 -11.15
C ARG A 65 10.08 10.90 -9.65
N ALA A 66 10.39 9.71 -9.14
CA ALA A 66 10.43 9.48 -7.70
C ALA A 66 11.47 10.37 -7.02
N VAL A 67 11.10 10.94 -5.87
CA VAL A 67 12.00 11.78 -5.06
C VAL A 67 13.03 10.97 -4.26
N ALA A 68 12.81 9.65 -4.16
CA ALA A 68 13.71 8.70 -3.49
C ALA A 68 13.54 7.29 -4.09
N ALA A 69 14.54 6.45 -3.88
CA ALA A 69 14.41 5.02 -4.09
C ALA A 69 13.32 4.43 -3.16
N PRO A 70 12.66 3.30 -3.52
CA PRO A 70 11.53 2.77 -2.76
C PRO A 70 11.75 2.65 -1.24
N PRO A 71 12.90 2.17 -0.73
CA PRO A 71 13.14 2.12 0.71
C PRO A 71 13.25 3.48 1.41
N GLY A 72 13.62 4.53 0.68
CA GLY A 72 13.74 5.90 1.21
C GLY A 72 12.45 6.71 1.18
N THR A 73 11.37 6.19 0.63
CA THR A 73 10.15 6.96 0.35
C THR A 73 9.48 7.50 1.61
N PHE A 74 9.41 6.72 2.69
CA PHE A 74 8.82 7.19 3.95
C PHE A 74 9.55 8.42 4.48
N ASP A 75 10.88 8.34 4.55
CA ASP A 75 11.70 9.44 5.06
C ASP A 75 11.68 10.64 4.10
N ALA A 76 11.61 10.43 2.80
CA ALA A 76 11.48 11.49 1.82
C ALA A 76 10.21 12.33 2.03
N VAL A 77 9.05 11.68 2.25
CA VAL A 77 7.81 12.38 2.57
C VAL A 77 7.88 13.03 3.95
N ARG A 78 8.36 12.31 4.97
CA ARG A 78 8.52 12.86 6.32
C ARG A 78 9.37 14.14 6.33
N ASN A 79 10.40 14.19 5.51
CA ASN A 79 11.35 15.31 5.40
C ASN A 79 10.91 16.38 4.38
N GLY A 80 9.74 16.23 3.74
CA GLY A 80 9.16 17.23 2.84
C GLY A 80 9.76 17.28 1.42
N LEU A 81 10.44 16.20 0.96
CA LEU A 81 10.90 16.14 -0.45
C LEU A 81 9.72 15.97 -1.42
N ALA A 82 8.62 15.43 -0.97
CA ALA A 82 7.31 15.46 -1.59
C ALA A 82 6.25 15.55 -0.50
N ASP A 83 5.08 16.11 -0.82
CA ASP A 83 3.99 16.19 0.15
C ASP A 83 3.32 14.84 0.38
N MET A 84 3.25 13.98 -0.63
CA MET A 84 2.59 12.68 -0.54
C MET A 84 3.33 11.60 -1.33
N SER A 85 3.22 10.38 -0.86
CA SER A 85 3.61 9.16 -1.56
C SER A 85 3.00 7.94 -0.90
N TYR A 86 3.25 6.76 -1.47
CA TYR A 86 2.99 5.47 -0.84
C TYR A 86 4.29 4.65 -0.75
N THR A 87 4.38 3.76 0.23
CA THR A 87 5.52 2.85 0.33
C THR A 87 5.14 1.50 0.92
N VAL A 88 5.95 0.50 0.60
CA VAL A 88 5.92 -0.82 1.26
C VAL A 88 6.58 -0.68 2.63
N GLN A 89 5.87 -1.06 3.68
CA GLN A 89 6.41 -0.95 5.05
C GLN A 89 7.62 -1.88 5.27
N GLY A 90 7.62 -3.06 4.66
CA GLY A 90 8.72 -4.02 4.71
C GLY A 90 10.03 -3.54 4.08
N TYR A 91 10.04 -2.46 3.30
CA TYR A 91 11.27 -1.90 2.72
C TYR A 91 12.18 -1.19 3.75
N THR A 92 11.66 -0.92 4.95
CA THR A 92 12.44 -0.34 6.05
C THR A 92 12.48 -1.30 7.24
N PRO A 93 13.35 -2.33 7.21
CA PRO A 93 13.42 -3.34 8.27
C PRO A 93 13.54 -2.74 9.67
N GLY A 94 12.76 -3.27 10.62
CA GLY A 94 12.78 -2.85 12.02
C GLY A 94 11.97 -1.59 12.35
N ARG A 95 11.49 -0.82 11.38
CA ARG A 95 10.61 0.34 11.61
C ARG A 95 9.17 -0.10 11.89
N PHE A 96 8.61 -0.92 11.02
CA PHE A 96 7.24 -1.37 11.07
C PHE A 96 7.19 -2.83 11.53
N VAL A 97 6.82 -3.04 12.78
CA VAL A 97 6.77 -4.37 13.42
C VAL A 97 5.32 -4.77 13.69
N THR A 98 4.54 -3.88 14.31
CA THR A 98 3.15 -4.18 14.68
C THR A 98 2.26 -4.37 13.45
N THR A 99 2.51 -3.62 12.39
CA THR A 99 1.76 -3.69 11.13
C THR A 99 1.99 -4.97 10.35
N GLN A 100 3.04 -5.74 10.63
CA GLN A 100 3.29 -7.04 10.01
C GLN A 100 2.17 -8.07 10.28
N MET A 101 1.26 -7.79 11.21
CA MET A 101 0.04 -8.60 11.38
C MET A 101 -0.79 -8.68 10.10
N ALA A 102 -0.72 -7.68 9.22
CA ALA A 102 -1.42 -7.67 7.94
C ALA A 102 -0.65 -8.41 6.82
N GLU A 103 0.46 -9.06 7.14
CA GLU A 103 1.32 -9.77 6.20
C GLU A 103 1.41 -11.29 6.47
N VAL A 104 0.75 -11.78 7.53
CA VAL A 104 0.78 -13.22 7.88
C VAL A 104 0.06 -14.08 6.82
N PRO A 105 0.37 -15.39 6.74
CA PRO A 105 -0.27 -16.27 5.77
C PRO A 105 -1.78 -16.39 5.95
N PHE A 106 -2.48 -16.61 4.83
CA PHE A 106 -3.90 -17.01 4.77
C PHE A 106 -4.87 -16.01 5.38
N LEU A 107 -4.61 -14.71 5.20
CA LEU A 107 -5.47 -13.65 5.77
C LEU A 107 -6.80 -13.51 5.07
N GLY A 108 -6.83 -13.57 3.73
CA GLY A 108 -8.06 -13.38 2.96
C GLY A 108 -7.82 -13.33 1.46
N ASN A 109 -8.90 -13.43 0.69
CA ASN A 109 -8.87 -13.48 -0.78
C ASN A 109 -9.10 -12.10 -1.44
N SER A 110 -9.50 -11.10 -0.68
CA SER A 110 -9.78 -9.74 -1.17
C SER A 110 -8.87 -8.72 -0.50
N SER A 111 -8.10 -8.00 -1.31
CA SER A 111 -7.31 -6.86 -0.85
C SER A 111 -8.19 -5.77 -0.22
N GLU A 112 -9.40 -5.53 -0.74
CA GLU A 112 -10.34 -4.56 -0.15
C GLU A 112 -10.69 -4.95 1.29
N SER A 113 -11.05 -6.22 1.52
CA SER A 113 -11.43 -6.70 2.85
C SER A 113 -10.27 -6.66 3.83
N VAL A 114 -9.08 -7.14 3.40
CA VAL A 114 -7.87 -7.12 4.24
C VAL A 114 -7.45 -5.68 4.56
N SER A 115 -7.45 -4.79 3.57
CA SER A 115 -7.10 -3.37 3.75
C SER A 115 -8.04 -2.63 4.69
N ALA A 116 -9.36 -2.85 4.55
CA ALA A 116 -10.35 -2.25 5.44
C ALA A 116 -10.19 -2.74 6.89
N ALA A 117 -10.00 -4.04 7.08
CA ALA A 117 -9.76 -4.63 8.40
C ALA A 117 -8.44 -4.10 9.01
N PHE A 118 -7.38 -4.04 8.23
CA PHE A 118 -6.09 -3.50 8.65
C PHE A 118 -6.19 -2.04 9.08
N GLN A 119 -6.89 -1.21 8.30
CA GLN A 119 -7.13 0.19 8.66
C GLN A 119 -7.95 0.33 9.96
N ARG A 120 -8.92 -0.56 10.22
CA ARG A 120 -9.67 -0.58 11.48
C ARG A 120 -8.76 -0.90 12.66
N MET A 121 -7.83 -1.86 12.50
CA MET A 121 -6.84 -2.17 13.53
C MET A 121 -5.90 -0.98 13.77
N TYR A 122 -5.44 -0.32 12.71
CA TYR A 122 -4.64 0.91 12.79
C TYR A 122 -5.35 1.99 13.62
N ASN A 123 -6.63 2.22 13.37
CA ASN A 123 -7.41 3.23 14.09
C ASN A 123 -7.67 2.85 15.56
N LYS A 124 -7.83 1.56 15.83
CA LYS A 124 -8.20 1.05 17.17
C LYS A 124 -7.00 0.94 18.11
N TYR A 125 -5.82 0.63 17.60
CA TYR A 125 -4.65 0.31 18.40
C TYR A 125 -3.55 1.38 18.26
N PRO A 126 -3.38 2.30 19.23
CA PRO A 126 -2.39 3.38 19.16
C PRO A 126 -0.95 2.89 18.92
N ALA A 127 -0.59 1.69 19.38
CA ALA A 127 0.72 1.10 19.15
C ALA A 127 1.02 0.89 17.66
N ILE A 128 0.00 0.63 16.84
CA ILE A 128 0.16 0.47 15.40
C ILE A 128 0.39 1.84 14.74
N ALA A 129 -0.38 2.86 15.16
CA ALA A 129 -0.22 4.22 14.67
C ALA A 129 1.13 4.84 15.06
N ALA A 130 1.66 4.49 16.21
CA ALA A 130 2.93 5.01 16.72
C ALA A 130 4.14 4.69 15.82
N GLU A 131 4.08 3.65 15.00
CA GLU A 131 5.15 3.31 14.04
C GLU A 131 5.24 4.30 12.86
N HIS A 132 4.24 5.18 12.69
CA HIS A 132 4.12 6.15 11.59
C HIS A 132 4.36 7.60 12.04
N GLN A 133 5.06 7.81 13.15
CA GLN A 133 5.32 9.16 13.67
C GLN A 133 6.02 10.06 12.65
N GLY A 134 5.61 11.33 12.62
CA GLY A 134 6.17 12.37 11.76
C GLY A 134 5.52 12.49 10.38
N VAL A 135 4.46 11.71 10.13
CA VAL A 135 3.65 11.81 8.92
C VAL A 135 2.15 11.74 9.26
N LYS A 136 1.32 12.37 8.43
CA LYS A 136 -0.12 12.10 8.38
C LYS A 136 -0.32 10.82 7.57
N VAL A 137 -0.82 9.77 8.19
CA VAL A 137 -1.25 8.58 7.46
C VAL A 137 -2.59 8.86 6.79
N VAL A 138 -2.63 8.71 5.47
CA VAL A 138 -3.87 8.80 4.69
C VAL A 138 -4.55 7.43 4.71
N ALA A 139 -3.82 6.35 4.50
CA ALA A 139 -4.33 4.98 4.70
C ALA A 139 -3.18 4.00 4.95
N VAL A 140 -3.50 2.92 5.67
CA VAL A 140 -2.77 1.66 5.60
C VAL A 140 -3.59 0.66 4.80
N PHE A 141 -2.93 -0.15 3.97
CA PHE A 141 -3.60 -1.10 3.09
C PHE A 141 -2.67 -2.24 2.68
N THR A 142 -3.17 -3.25 1.99
CA THR A 142 -2.38 -4.38 1.49
C THR A 142 -2.62 -4.59 -0.01
N HIS A 143 -1.74 -5.33 -0.67
CA HIS A 143 -2.04 -5.95 -1.95
C HIS A 143 -2.90 -7.22 -1.74
N GLY A 144 -3.33 -7.86 -2.81
CA GLY A 144 -4.09 -9.11 -2.79
C GLY A 144 -3.26 -10.32 -2.34
N PRO A 145 -3.81 -11.53 -2.47
CA PRO A 145 -3.13 -12.77 -2.07
C PRO A 145 -1.77 -12.95 -2.73
N GLY A 146 -0.73 -13.15 -1.92
CA GLY A 146 0.62 -13.38 -2.40
C GLY A 146 0.81 -14.78 -3.00
N ILE A 147 1.44 -14.82 -4.17
CA ILE A 147 1.72 -15.99 -5.01
C ILE A 147 3.22 -16.22 -5.08
N VAL A 148 3.63 -17.48 -5.18
CA VAL A 148 5.02 -17.89 -5.43
C VAL A 148 5.23 -18.05 -6.93
N PHE A 149 6.10 -17.23 -7.52
CA PHE A 149 6.49 -17.32 -8.94
C PHE A 149 7.91 -17.83 -9.07
N ASN A 150 8.17 -18.77 -10.00
CA ASN A 150 9.53 -19.20 -10.25
C ASN A 150 9.76 -19.62 -11.71
N THR A 151 11.06 -19.74 -12.08
CA THR A 151 11.54 -20.07 -13.43
C THR A 151 11.95 -21.52 -13.56
N LYS A 152 11.90 -22.34 -12.50
CA LYS A 152 12.60 -23.63 -12.42
C LYS A 152 11.69 -24.85 -12.45
N ARG A 153 10.67 -24.90 -11.56
CA ARG A 153 9.87 -26.12 -11.36
C ARG A 153 8.51 -25.85 -10.75
N THR A 154 7.60 -26.77 -10.94
CA THR A 154 6.33 -26.77 -10.20
C THR A 154 6.59 -26.90 -8.71
N ILE A 155 5.91 -26.10 -7.91
CA ILE A 155 5.91 -26.12 -6.45
C ILE A 155 4.56 -26.69 -6.01
N ALA A 156 4.52 -27.96 -5.62
CA ALA A 156 3.30 -28.67 -5.19
C ALA A 156 3.31 -29.03 -3.70
N LYS A 157 4.44 -28.92 -3.03
CA LYS A 157 4.62 -29.15 -1.58
C LYS A 157 5.69 -28.23 -1.01
N ALA A 158 5.72 -28.09 0.32
CA ALA A 158 6.63 -27.17 1.00
C ALA A 158 8.12 -27.45 0.70
N ASP A 159 8.50 -28.71 0.57
CA ASP A 159 9.90 -29.08 0.31
C ASP A 159 10.38 -28.69 -1.08
N ASP A 160 9.47 -28.47 -2.05
CA ASP A 160 9.83 -28.00 -3.39
C ASP A 160 10.36 -26.56 -3.38
N LEU A 161 10.11 -25.78 -2.32
CA LEU A 161 10.62 -24.42 -2.13
C LEU A 161 12.09 -24.40 -1.70
N ALA A 162 12.59 -25.49 -1.09
CA ALA A 162 13.91 -25.53 -0.51
C ALA A 162 15.01 -25.33 -1.56
N GLY A 163 16.00 -24.51 -1.21
CA GLY A 163 17.18 -24.25 -2.03
C GLY A 163 16.99 -23.28 -3.19
N LEU A 164 15.74 -22.92 -3.55
CA LEU A 164 15.50 -21.91 -4.57
C LEU A 164 15.82 -20.50 -4.03
N LYS A 165 16.38 -19.67 -4.91
CA LYS A 165 16.73 -18.26 -4.61
C LYS A 165 15.56 -17.37 -4.95
N PHE A 166 14.98 -16.71 -3.94
CA PHE A 166 13.83 -15.83 -4.09
C PHE A 166 14.13 -14.37 -3.78
N ARG A 167 13.66 -13.50 -4.67
CA ARG A 167 13.53 -12.07 -4.34
C ARG A 167 12.26 -11.87 -3.50
N VAL A 168 12.38 -11.16 -2.39
CA VAL A 168 11.25 -10.74 -1.53
C VAL A 168 11.36 -9.25 -1.17
N GLY A 169 10.21 -8.64 -0.82
CA GLY A 169 10.12 -7.21 -0.50
C GLY A 169 10.49 -6.85 0.95
N GLY A 170 10.81 -7.83 1.80
CA GLY A 170 11.00 -7.59 3.24
C GLY A 170 9.70 -7.70 4.03
N GLY A 171 9.74 -7.41 5.34
CA GLY A 171 8.61 -7.65 6.23
C GLY A 171 8.41 -9.14 6.54
N MET A 172 7.17 -9.53 6.83
CA MET A 172 6.84 -10.91 7.21
C MET A 172 7.14 -11.92 6.10
N VAL A 173 7.01 -11.53 4.82
CA VAL A 173 7.30 -12.43 3.69
C VAL A 173 8.74 -12.94 3.70
N ASN A 174 9.68 -12.14 4.20
CA ASN A 174 11.07 -12.58 4.39
C ASN A 174 11.18 -13.72 5.41
N GLU A 175 10.50 -13.60 6.54
CA GLU A 175 10.52 -14.58 7.61
C GLU A 175 9.74 -15.86 7.23
N ILE A 176 8.61 -15.72 6.55
CA ILE A 176 7.83 -16.84 5.99
C ILE A 176 8.68 -17.62 5.00
N SER A 177 9.33 -16.94 4.07
CA SER A 177 10.16 -17.60 3.04
C SER A 177 11.34 -18.35 3.63
N LYS A 178 12.02 -17.80 4.63
CA LYS A 178 13.09 -18.49 5.36
C LYS A 178 12.56 -19.72 6.09
N ALA A 179 11.42 -19.61 6.76
CA ALA A 179 10.79 -20.76 7.46
C ALA A 179 10.41 -21.90 6.50
N LEU A 180 10.14 -21.57 5.23
CA LEU A 180 9.87 -22.54 4.16
C LEU A 180 11.13 -23.05 3.45
N GLY A 181 12.33 -22.68 3.91
CA GLY A 181 13.61 -23.15 3.38
C GLY A 181 14.08 -22.48 2.09
N MET A 182 13.50 -21.33 1.73
CA MET A 182 13.95 -20.54 0.58
C MET A 182 15.23 -19.75 0.91
N ASN A 183 16.10 -19.57 -0.09
CA ASN A 183 17.20 -18.61 0.00
C ASN A 183 16.69 -17.23 -0.44
N VAL A 184 16.55 -16.28 0.47
CA VAL A 184 15.90 -14.99 0.19
C VAL A 184 16.88 -13.83 0.09
N THR A 185 16.59 -12.92 -0.83
CA THR A 185 17.28 -11.64 -0.98
C THR A 185 16.25 -10.52 -0.97
N LEU A 186 16.47 -9.53 -0.09
CA LEU A 186 15.60 -8.34 0.00
C LEU A 186 15.93 -7.37 -1.13
N LYS A 187 14.95 -7.10 -1.99
CA LYS A 187 15.07 -6.16 -3.09
C LYS A 187 13.72 -5.48 -3.37
N PRO A 188 13.71 -4.20 -3.77
CA PRO A 188 12.48 -3.52 -4.21
C PRO A 188 11.85 -4.20 -5.43
N ALA A 189 10.52 -4.05 -5.58
CA ALA A 189 9.77 -4.68 -6.67
C ALA A 189 10.27 -4.34 -8.08
N PRO A 190 10.68 -3.10 -8.41
CA PRO A 190 11.16 -2.76 -9.75
C PRO A 190 12.40 -3.53 -10.22
N GLU A 191 13.21 -4.08 -9.30
CA GLU A 191 14.42 -4.86 -9.66
C GLU A 191 14.10 -6.31 -10.09
N SER A 192 12.84 -6.76 -9.96
CA SER A 192 12.48 -8.18 -10.08
C SER A 192 12.72 -8.75 -11.48
N TYR A 193 12.38 -7.99 -12.54
CA TYR A 193 12.57 -8.46 -13.91
C TYR A 193 14.05 -8.75 -14.19
N GLU A 194 14.93 -7.83 -13.84
CA GLU A 194 16.38 -7.98 -14.05
C GLU A 194 16.93 -9.19 -13.29
N LEU A 195 16.58 -9.32 -12.00
CA LEU A 195 17.04 -10.42 -11.15
C LEU A 195 16.60 -11.80 -11.66
N LEU A 196 15.39 -11.90 -12.24
CA LEU A 196 14.86 -13.13 -12.80
C LEU A 196 15.41 -13.41 -14.19
N SER A 197 15.49 -12.41 -15.07
CA SER A 197 15.95 -12.57 -16.46
C SER A 197 17.44 -12.91 -16.57
N THR A 198 18.24 -12.41 -15.64
CA THR A 198 19.68 -12.73 -15.53
C THR A 198 19.96 -14.03 -14.76
N GLY A 199 18.93 -14.66 -14.17
CA GLY A 199 19.08 -15.90 -13.38
C GLY A 199 19.76 -15.70 -12.01
N VAL A 200 19.93 -14.47 -11.54
CA VAL A 200 20.41 -14.17 -10.18
C VAL A 200 19.44 -14.72 -9.15
N MET A 201 18.12 -14.58 -9.42
CA MET A 201 17.04 -15.20 -8.64
C MET A 201 16.31 -16.24 -9.46
N ASP A 202 15.84 -17.29 -8.78
CA ASP A 202 15.03 -18.36 -9.37
C ASP A 202 13.54 -18.03 -9.31
N GLY A 203 13.13 -17.13 -8.40
CA GLY A 203 11.73 -16.76 -8.20
C GLY A 203 11.56 -15.45 -7.47
N THR A 204 10.29 -15.07 -7.35
CA THR A 204 9.83 -13.89 -6.60
C THR A 204 8.47 -14.18 -6.00
N LEU A 205 8.12 -13.43 -4.95
CA LEU A 205 6.79 -13.45 -4.35
C LEU A 205 6.11 -12.13 -4.65
N PHE A 206 4.89 -12.22 -5.23
CA PHE A 206 4.08 -11.08 -5.66
C PHE A 206 2.59 -11.43 -5.64
N PRO A 207 1.67 -10.44 -5.67
CA PRO A 207 0.28 -10.67 -6.08
C PRO A 207 0.19 -10.96 -7.59
N ALA A 208 -0.97 -11.39 -8.07
CA ALA A 208 -1.16 -11.79 -9.47
C ALA A 208 -0.91 -10.66 -10.48
N GLU A 209 -1.27 -9.44 -10.14
CA GLU A 209 -1.09 -8.23 -10.96
C GLU A 209 0.37 -8.05 -11.41
N SER A 210 1.31 -8.36 -10.54
CA SER A 210 2.73 -8.06 -10.73
C SER A 210 3.36 -8.81 -11.90
N ILE A 211 2.74 -9.90 -12.36
CA ILE A 211 3.24 -10.63 -13.52
C ILE A 211 3.20 -9.77 -14.79
N GLU A 212 2.15 -8.96 -14.93
CA GLU A 212 1.97 -8.04 -16.06
C GLU A 212 2.77 -6.73 -15.85
N SER A 213 2.60 -6.09 -14.69
CA SER A 213 3.15 -4.74 -14.44
C SER A 213 4.67 -4.71 -14.41
N PHE A 214 5.33 -5.78 -13.94
CA PHE A 214 6.78 -5.94 -13.96
C PHE A 214 7.29 -6.78 -15.15
N LYS A 215 6.39 -7.19 -16.09
CA LYS A 215 6.73 -7.95 -17.31
C LYS A 215 7.48 -9.26 -17.02
N ILE A 216 7.22 -9.85 -15.87
CA ILE A 216 7.88 -11.10 -15.46
C ILE A 216 7.27 -12.35 -16.12
N ASP A 217 6.13 -12.22 -16.82
CA ASP A 217 5.53 -13.24 -17.67
C ASP A 217 6.52 -13.86 -18.67
N LYS A 218 7.46 -13.06 -19.15
CA LYS A 218 8.47 -13.49 -20.13
C LYS A 218 9.50 -14.46 -19.56
N VAL A 219 9.66 -14.49 -18.25
CA VAL A 219 10.71 -15.28 -17.57
C VAL A 219 10.14 -16.31 -16.61
N ILE A 220 9.00 -16.06 -15.98
CA ILE A 220 8.33 -16.99 -15.06
C ILE A 220 7.73 -18.18 -15.84
N LYS A 221 7.89 -19.37 -15.29
CA LYS A 221 7.35 -20.62 -15.84
C LYS A 221 6.26 -21.22 -14.95
N HIS A 222 6.34 -20.99 -13.65
CA HIS A 222 5.49 -21.63 -12.64
C HIS A 222 4.95 -20.61 -11.66
N ALA A 223 3.69 -20.75 -11.28
CA ALA A 223 3.03 -19.98 -10.24
C ALA A 223 2.31 -20.93 -9.27
N THR A 224 2.47 -20.71 -7.98
CA THR A 224 1.76 -21.48 -6.95
C THR A 224 1.02 -20.53 -6.04
N ALA A 225 -0.31 -20.65 -6.04
CA ALA A 225 -1.22 -19.85 -5.21
C ALA A 225 -1.72 -20.65 -4.00
N PHE A 226 -2.12 -19.92 -2.97
CA PHE A 226 -2.65 -20.46 -1.72
C PHE A 226 -4.01 -19.83 -1.42
N PRO A 227 -4.98 -20.57 -0.87
CA PRO A 227 -6.21 -19.98 -0.37
C PRO A 227 -5.90 -18.89 0.67
N GLY A 228 -6.41 -17.67 0.47
CA GLY A 228 -6.12 -16.54 1.33
C GLY A 228 -4.71 -15.95 1.21
N GLY A 229 -3.90 -16.43 0.23
CA GLY A 229 -2.53 -15.99 -0.04
C GLY A 229 -1.48 -16.61 0.88
N LEU A 230 -0.26 -16.80 0.36
CA LEU A 230 0.89 -17.19 1.20
C LEU A 230 1.29 -16.06 2.16
N TYR A 231 1.05 -14.83 1.78
CA TYR A 231 1.32 -13.60 2.52
C TYR A 231 0.54 -12.44 1.91
N ASN A 232 0.55 -11.31 2.59
CA ASN A 232 0.23 -10.01 2.02
C ASN A 232 1.41 -9.05 2.28
N THR A 233 1.44 -7.91 1.62
CA THR A 233 2.40 -6.84 1.94
C THR A 233 1.64 -5.64 2.45
N ALA A 234 2.07 -5.11 3.58
CA ALA A 234 1.53 -3.89 4.16
C ALA A 234 2.13 -2.64 3.49
N PHE A 235 1.25 -1.74 3.08
CA PHE A 235 1.57 -0.42 2.54
C PHE A 235 1.09 0.67 3.46
N VAL A 236 1.66 1.86 3.28
CA VAL A 236 1.12 3.10 3.81
C VAL A 236 1.05 4.15 2.70
N PHE A 237 -0.09 4.82 2.55
CA PHE A 237 -0.26 6.06 1.82
C PHE A 237 -0.16 7.20 2.82
N LEU A 238 0.77 8.12 2.61
CA LEU A 238 1.20 9.07 3.63
C LEU A 238 1.37 10.48 3.04
N MET A 239 1.18 11.47 3.91
CA MET A 239 1.39 12.89 3.64
C MET A 239 2.39 13.46 4.65
N ASN A 240 3.20 14.42 4.22
CA ASN A 240 4.06 15.19 5.11
C ASN A 240 3.23 15.88 6.21
N GLN A 241 3.61 15.69 7.47
CA GLN A 241 2.84 16.22 8.60
C GLN A 241 2.77 17.75 8.57
N ALA A 242 3.88 18.44 8.31
CA ALA A 242 3.91 19.89 8.29
C ALA A 242 3.08 20.48 7.13
N THR A 243 3.04 19.80 5.97
CA THR A 243 2.12 20.15 4.87
C THR A 243 0.68 20.01 5.31
N TYR A 244 0.31 18.85 5.91
CA TYR A 244 -1.05 18.62 6.41
C TYR A 244 -1.46 19.67 7.44
N ASP A 245 -0.58 20.02 8.38
CA ASP A 245 -0.88 20.99 9.44
C ASP A 245 -1.16 22.40 8.90
N LYS A 246 -0.53 22.78 7.78
CA LYS A 246 -0.69 24.07 7.11
C LYS A 246 -1.88 24.13 6.13
N LEU A 247 -2.57 23.02 5.86
CA LEU A 247 -3.72 23.03 4.96
C LEU A 247 -4.83 23.94 5.48
N PRO A 248 -5.54 24.69 4.59
CA PRO A 248 -6.77 25.37 4.93
C PRO A 248 -7.79 24.40 5.54
N ALA A 249 -8.62 24.86 6.45
CA ALA A 249 -9.53 24.03 7.23
C ALA A 249 -10.47 23.16 6.36
N ASP A 250 -10.99 23.70 5.26
CA ASP A 250 -11.84 23.01 4.31
C ASP A 250 -11.06 21.95 3.49
N VAL A 251 -9.84 22.24 3.10
CA VAL A 251 -8.95 21.28 2.43
C VAL A 251 -8.56 20.15 3.40
N LYS A 252 -8.19 20.49 4.64
CA LYS A 252 -7.88 19.52 5.69
C LYS A 252 -9.06 18.58 5.92
N LYS A 253 -10.27 19.10 6.04
CA LYS A 253 -11.50 18.32 6.17
C LYS A 253 -11.68 17.37 4.99
N ALA A 254 -11.46 17.82 3.76
CA ALA A 254 -11.56 16.99 2.57
C ALA A 254 -10.50 15.84 2.56
N VAL A 255 -9.26 16.15 2.97
CA VAL A 255 -8.21 15.14 3.14
C VAL A 255 -8.64 14.10 4.18
N ASP A 256 -9.18 14.51 5.33
CA ASP A 256 -9.61 13.60 6.39
C ASP A 256 -10.76 12.69 5.94
N GLU A 257 -11.74 13.25 5.22
CA GLU A 257 -12.87 12.47 4.67
C GLU A 257 -12.45 11.47 3.58
N LEU A 258 -11.37 11.76 2.84
CA LEU A 258 -10.77 10.88 1.84
C LEU A 258 -9.69 9.96 2.43
N SER A 259 -9.48 9.99 3.75
CA SER A 259 -8.49 9.16 4.46
C SER A 259 -9.14 7.94 5.15
N GLY A 260 -8.31 7.17 5.83
CA GLY A 260 -8.73 6.04 6.64
C GLY A 260 -9.32 4.91 5.80
N GLU A 261 -10.43 4.33 6.25
CA GLU A 261 -11.06 3.19 5.58
C GLU A 261 -11.50 3.49 4.15
N TYR A 262 -11.86 4.76 3.86
CA TYR A 262 -12.20 5.17 2.50
C TYR A 262 -11.03 4.92 1.52
N ALA A 263 -9.86 5.48 1.84
CA ALA A 263 -8.67 5.30 1.01
C ALA A 263 -8.19 3.83 1.03
N ALA A 264 -8.21 3.16 2.19
CA ALA A 264 -7.82 1.76 2.31
C ALA A 264 -8.63 0.87 1.37
N ARG A 265 -9.96 1.04 1.33
CA ARG A 265 -10.84 0.32 0.39
C ARG A 265 -10.59 0.69 -1.05
N MET A 266 -10.31 1.95 -1.34
CA MET A 266 -10.02 2.43 -2.68
C MET A 266 -8.77 1.74 -3.25
N PHE A 267 -7.69 1.69 -2.48
CA PHE A 267 -6.48 0.94 -2.86
C PHE A 267 -6.75 -0.56 -2.96
N GLY A 268 -7.48 -1.14 -2.01
CA GLY A 268 -7.83 -2.55 -2.02
C GLY A 268 -8.66 -2.97 -3.24
N ARG A 269 -9.70 -2.21 -3.61
CA ARG A 269 -10.49 -2.45 -4.83
C ARG A 269 -9.64 -2.35 -6.09
N GLY A 270 -8.71 -1.39 -6.11
CA GLY A 270 -7.74 -1.27 -7.19
C GLY A 270 -6.95 -2.57 -7.37
N TRP A 271 -6.37 -3.08 -6.30
CA TRP A 271 -5.65 -4.35 -6.29
C TRP A 271 -6.53 -5.54 -6.73
N ASP A 272 -7.71 -5.71 -6.14
CA ASP A 272 -8.62 -6.82 -6.48
C ASP A 272 -9.00 -6.82 -7.98
N LYS A 273 -9.18 -5.63 -8.57
CA LYS A 273 -9.45 -5.47 -10.00
C LYS A 273 -8.30 -5.98 -10.87
N VAL A 274 -7.08 -5.57 -10.55
CA VAL A 274 -5.91 -5.90 -11.39
C VAL A 274 -5.37 -7.30 -11.10
N ASP A 275 -5.57 -7.84 -9.91
CA ASP A 275 -5.23 -9.24 -9.59
C ASP A 275 -6.09 -10.21 -10.40
N ARG A 276 -7.40 -9.95 -10.56
CA ARG A 276 -8.25 -10.74 -11.46
C ARG A 276 -7.75 -10.72 -12.90
N ARG A 277 -7.29 -9.55 -13.38
CA ARG A 277 -6.67 -9.42 -14.72
C ARG A 277 -5.35 -10.18 -14.79
N GLY A 278 -4.52 -10.08 -13.75
CA GLY A 278 -3.23 -10.76 -13.64
C GLY A 278 -3.37 -12.29 -13.69
N MET A 279 -4.39 -12.85 -13.04
CA MET A 279 -4.69 -14.28 -13.11
C MET A 279 -5.02 -14.73 -14.55
N ALA A 280 -5.88 -13.99 -15.25
CA ALA A 280 -6.22 -14.27 -16.65
C ALA A 280 -4.98 -14.09 -17.56
N PHE A 281 -4.16 -13.09 -17.30
CA PHE A 281 -2.93 -12.81 -18.04
C PHE A 281 -1.90 -13.96 -17.88
N MET A 282 -1.69 -14.46 -16.65
CA MET A 282 -0.83 -15.62 -16.40
C MET A 282 -1.25 -16.84 -17.20
N GLN A 283 -2.56 -17.13 -17.22
CA GLN A 283 -3.10 -18.26 -17.96
C GLN A 283 -2.86 -18.11 -19.47
N ALA A 284 -3.08 -16.93 -20.01
CA ALA A 284 -2.84 -16.61 -21.43
C ALA A 284 -1.34 -16.67 -21.80
N ALA A 285 -0.45 -16.32 -20.87
CA ALA A 285 1.00 -16.40 -21.03
C ALA A 285 1.57 -17.83 -20.93
N GLY A 286 0.72 -18.84 -20.66
CA GLY A 286 1.14 -20.24 -20.55
C GLY A 286 1.93 -20.56 -19.27
N VAL A 287 1.81 -19.74 -18.22
CA VAL A 287 2.41 -20.03 -16.91
C VAL A 287 1.73 -21.24 -16.30
N GLN A 288 2.52 -22.24 -15.89
CA GLN A 288 2.00 -23.42 -15.21
C GLN A 288 1.51 -23.04 -13.81
N PHE A 289 0.19 -23.10 -13.61
CA PHE A 289 -0.46 -22.71 -12.39
C PHE A 289 -0.75 -23.90 -11.48
N THR A 290 -0.38 -23.80 -10.22
CA THR A 290 -0.66 -24.79 -9.15
C THR A 290 -1.44 -24.11 -8.04
N GLN A 291 -2.56 -24.69 -7.65
CA GLN A 291 -3.28 -24.34 -6.43
C GLN A 291 -2.78 -25.27 -5.31
N ALA A 292 -2.29 -24.69 -4.22
CA ALA A 292 -1.88 -25.47 -3.04
C ALA A 292 -3.08 -26.24 -2.47
N ASP A 293 -2.91 -27.52 -2.28
CA ASP A 293 -3.89 -28.39 -1.62
C ASP A 293 -3.89 -28.23 -0.09
N ALA A 294 -4.82 -28.89 0.58
CA ALA A 294 -4.97 -28.81 2.03
C ALA A 294 -3.71 -29.32 2.78
N ALA A 295 -3.00 -30.32 2.24
CA ALA A 295 -1.80 -30.85 2.86
C ALA A 295 -0.64 -29.83 2.76
N PHE A 296 -0.51 -29.18 1.62
CA PHE A 296 0.50 -28.15 1.43
C PHE A 296 0.19 -26.91 2.30
N VAL A 297 -1.07 -26.46 2.34
CA VAL A 297 -1.49 -25.37 3.25
C VAL A 297 -1.15 -25.71 4.69
N LYS A 298 -1.46 -26.92 5.16
CA LYS A 298 -1.15 -27.39 6.52
C LYS A 298 0.36 -27.38 6.78
N ALA A 299 1.16 -27.89 5.85
CA ALA A 299 2.63 -27.89 5.98
C ALA A 299 3.20 -26.46 6.08
N VAL A 300 2.65 -25.49 5.33
CA VAL A 300 3.02 -24.08 5.45
C VAL A 300 2.63 -23.52 6.81
N GLN A 301 1.40 -23.79 7.29
CA GLN A 301 0.96 -23.35 8.63
C GLN A 301 1.90 -23.85 9.73
N ASP A 302 2.28 -25.13 9.69
CA ASP A 302 3.16 -25.75 10.68
C ASP A 302 4.56 -25.13 10.65
N LYS A 303 5.13 -24.92 9.47
CA LYS A 303 6.46 -24.31 9.31
C LYS A 303 6.49 -22.83 9.70
N THR A 304 5.38 -22.10 9.52
CA THR A 304 5.29 -20.66 9.78
C THR A 304 4.72 -20.30 11.16
N ALA A 305 4.22 -21.25 11.93
CA ALA A 305 3.67 -21.00 13.27
C ALA A 305 4.65 -20.23 14.18
N ALA A 306 5.92 -20.63 14.19
CA ALA A 306 6.96 -19.94 14.97
C ALA A 306 7.23 -18.51 14.49
N VAL A 307 6.91 -18.18 13.23
CA VAL A 307 7.05 -16.82 12.69
C VAL A 307 6.01 -15.90 13.33
N GLU A 308 4.76 -16.35 13.41
CA GLU A 308 3.68 -15.59 14.08
C GLU A 308 3.98 -15.40 15.58
N GLU A 309 4.53 -16.42 16.26
CA GLU A 309 4.94 -16.31 17.66
C GLU A 309 6.04 -15.25 17.88
N ARG A 310 7.06 -15.26 17.01
CA ARG A 310 8.14 -14.24 17.08
C ARG A 310 7.59 -12.85 16.79
N TRP A 311 6.71 -12.72 15.78
CA TRP A 311 6.04 -11.46 15.53
C TRP A 311 5.26 -10.97 16.75
N ALA A 312 4.44 -11.82 17.37
CA ALA A 312 3.64 -11.43 18.54
C ALA A 312 4.51 -10.92 19.69
N THR A 313 5.64 -11.59 19.96
CA THR A 313 6.61 -11.16 20.95
C THR A 313 7.22 -9.80 20.61
N ALA A 314 7.65 -9.61 19.36
CA ALA A 314 8.23 -8.34 18.89
C ALA A 314 7.20 -7.20 18.91
N ALA A 315 5.96 -7.46 18.51
CA ALA A 315 4.87 -6.49 18.52
C ALA A 315 4.49 -6.07 19.97
N GLN A 316 4.52 -6.99 20.93
CA GLN A 316 4.33 -6.69 22.35
C GLN A 316 5.45 -5.78 22.88
N ALA A 317 6.68 -6.03 22.49
CA ALA A 317 7.83 -5.17 22.86
C ALA A 317 7.70 -3.75 22.27
N LYS A 318 6.94 -3.58 21.15
CA LYS A 318 6.57 -2.29 20.56
C LYS A 318 5.30 -1.68 21.16
N GLY A 319 4.73 -2.27 22.21
CA GLY A 319 3.57 -1.75 22.93
C GLY A 319 2.22 -2.25 22.44
N LEU A 320 2.17 -3.17 21.46
CA LEU A 320 0.93 -3.81 21.05
C LEU A 320 0.56 -4.92 22.07
N LYS A 321 -0.14 -4.54 23.13
CA LYS A 321 -0.60 -5.49 24.15
C LYS A 321 -1.47 -6.57 23.51
N ASP A 322 -1.35 -7.81 23.99
CA ASP A 322 -2.15 -8.95 23.50
C ASP A 322 -2.08 -9.16 21.96
N ALA A 323 -0.88 -9.02 21.36
CA ALA A 323 -0.69 -9.04 19.92
C ALA A 323 -1.38 -10.23 19.22
N LYS A 324 -1.38 -11.43 19.83
CA LYS A 324 -2.12 -12.60 19.30
C LYS A 324 -3.64 -12.38 19.25
N LYS A 325 -4.22 -11.74 20.27
CA LYS A 325 -5.64 -11.39 20.28
C LYS A 325 -5.97 -10.37 19.21
N VAL A 326 -5.08 -9.39 19.00
CA VAL A 326 -5.23 -8.39 17.94
C VAL A 326 -5.16 -9.05 16.54
N LEU A 327 -4.27 -10.01 16.33
CA LEU A 327 -4.21 -10.79 15.09
C LEU A 327 -5.48 -11.63 14.88
N ALA A 328 -5.99 -12.26 15.93
CA ALA A 328 -7.24 -13.01 15.86
C ALA A 328 -8.43 -12.10 15.53
N GLU A 329 -8.47 -10.88 16.09
CA GLU A 329 -9.46 -9.86 15.76
C GLU A 329 -9.37 -9.42 14.29
N LEU A 330 -8.16 -9.17 13.78
CA LEU A 330 -7.93 -8.86 12.36
C LEU A 330 -8.52 -9.97 11.48
N ARG A 331 -8.18 -11.24 11.75
CA ARG A 331 -8.69 -12.39 10.99
C ARG A 331 -10.23 -12.50 11.04
N ALA A 332 -10.81 -12.27 12.21
CA ALA A 332 -12.28 -12.30 12.38
C ALA A 332 -12.96 -11.17 11.58
N GLU A 333 -12.35 -9.98 11.57
CA GLU A 333 -12.84 -8.83 10.83
C GLU A 333 -12.76 -9.04 9.31
N ILE A 334 -11.66 -9.58 8.81
CA ILE A 334 -11.52 -9.94 7.38
C ILE A 334 -12.61 -10.94 6.99
N LYS A 335 -12.76 -12.02 7.77
CA LYS A 335 -13.82 -13.04 7.52
C LYS A 335 -15.22 -12.43 7.50
N ARG A 336 -15.49 -11.40 8.32
CA ARG A 336 -16.76 -10.69 8.33
C ARG A 336 -16.97 -9.85 7.06
N LEU A 337 -15.90 -9.27 6.52
CA LEU A 337 -15.93 -8.41 5.34
C LEU A 337 -15.96 -9.19 4.02
N GLU A 338 -15.55 -10.45 4.02
CA GLU A 338 -15.58 -11.34 2.83
C GLU A 338 -16.90 -12.14 2.70
N LYS A 339 -17.86 -11.96 3.63
CA LYS A 339 -19.21 -12.53 3.54
C LYS A 339 -20.14 -11.64 2.72
#